data_2ca2ed7acc8d7d640b661939dd6ad525
#
_entry.id   2ca2ed7acc8d7d640b661939dd6ad525
#
_cell.length_a   1.000
_cell.length_b   1.000
_cell.length_c   1.000
_cell.angle_alpha   90.00
_cell.angle_beta   90.00
_cell.angle_gamma   90.00
#
_symmetry.space_group_name_H-M   'P 1'
#
loop_
_entity.id
_entity.type
_entity.pdbx_description
1 polymer ?
#
loop_
_entity_poly.entity_id
_entity_poly.type
_entity_poly.pdbx_seq_one_letter_code
_entity_poly.pdbx_strand_id
1 'polypeptide(L)'
;MVTSDQRRRQLARDKYARQQQRRAEAQRKTKRRNTVIAASLAVVLAAGGAVYASVSLLGDDAKSTETETASGEPKMAIEAKGTYDFALKTNEGEVTITMDAAKTPRTVNSFKHLADKKYFDGTKCHRLTTAGIFVLQCGDPEGTGMGGPGYTIPDENLDALGKPGADGKVTYKAGTVAMANTGQPGTGGSQFFLVYKDSKLPPQYTPFGTIDAAGLKAVQKVGAAGAEGGQGDGAPKKPVTIEKATVSAK
;
A
#
# COMPACT_ATOMS: atom_id res chain seq x y z
N MET A 1 16.39 9.28 -49.14
CA MET A 1 17.09 9.41 -47.84
C MET A 1 16.06 9.64 -46.74
N VAL A 2 16.01 8.78 -45.72
CA VAL A 2 15.08 8.94 -44.60
C VAL A 2 15.61 10.06 -43.70
N THR A 3 14.78 11.07 -43.42
CA THR A 3 15.18 12.21 -42.57
C THR A 3 15.42 11.80 -41.14
N SER A 4 16.27 12.51 -40.39
CA SER A 4 16.60 12.24 -38.99
C SER A 4 15.36 12.21 -38.11
N ASP A 5 14.34 13.01 -38.41
CA ASP A 5 13.06 13.03 -37.67
C ASP A 5 12.20 11.82 -37.94
N GLN A 6 12.17 11.29 -39.14
CA GLN A 6 11.46 10.04 -39.45
C GLN A 6 12.09 8.87 -38.72
N ARG A 7 13.42 8.82 -38.62
CA ARG A 7 14.14 7.78 -37.87
C ARG A 7 13.88 7.86 -36.38
N ARG A 8 13.82 9.06 -35.77
CA ARG A 8 13.47 9.26 -34.36
C ARG A 8 12.05 8.81 -34.06
N ARG A 9 11.07 9.15 -34.89
CA ARG A 9 9.67 8.73 -34.76
C ARG A 9 9.52 7.21 -34.88
N GLN A 10 10.27 6.57 -35.75
CA GLN A 10 10.28 5.14 -35.92
C GLN A 10 10.85 4.41 -34.68
N LEU A 11 11.99 4.88 -34.17
CA LEU A 11 12.58 4.34 -32.94
C LEU A 11 11.67 4.51 -31.71
N ALA A 12 10.94 5.61 -31.62
CA ALA A 12 9.98 5.84 -30.54
C ALA A 12 8.79 4.87 -30.63
N ARG A 13 8.26 4.61 -31.84
CA ARG A 13 7.19 3.62 -32.08
C ARG A 13 7.64 2.21 -31.75
N ASP A 14 8.83 1.81 -32.17
CA ASP A 14 9.40 0.48 -31.90
C ASP A 14 9.64 0.27 -30.40
N LYS A 15 10.11 1.29 -29.70
CA LYS A 15 10.28 1.24 -28.24
C LYS A 15 8.95 1.07 -27.52
N TYR A 16 7.91 1.81 -27.94
CA TYR A 16 6.57 1.71 -27.40
C TYR A 16 5.94 0.32 -27.67
N ALA A 17 6.07 -0.19 -28.88
CA ALA A 17 5.58 -1.52 -29.26
C ALA A 17 6.24 -2.64 -28.44
N ARG A 18 7.57 -2.60 -28.23
CA ARG A 18 8.28 -3.55 -27.38
C ARG A 18 7.82 -3.47 -25.92
N GLN A 19 7.55 -2.27 -25.41
CA GLN A 19 7.03 -2.11 -24.05
C GLN A 19 5.62 -2.69 -23.91
N GLN A 20 4.74 -2.48 -24.87
CA GLN A 20 3.40 -3.08 -24.93
C GLN A 20 3.46 -4.62 -24.96
N GLN A 21 4.34 -5.18 -25.79
CA GLN A 21 4.54 -6.63 -25.88
C GLN A 21 4.99 -7.23 -24.54
N ARG A 22 5.98 -6.63 -23.88
CA ARG A 22 6.44 -7.07 -22.55
C ARG A 22 5.31 -7.04 -21.49
N ARG A 23 4.46 -6.00 -21.51
CA ARG A 23 3.29 -5.92 -20.61
C ARG A 23 2.27 -7.01 -20.91
N ALA A 24 1.97 -7.26 -22.19
CA ALA A 24 1.05 -8.32 -22.59
C ALA A 24 1.56 -9.72 -22.24
N GLU A 25 2.87 -9.97 -22.39
CA GLU A 25 3.49 -11.24 -21.99
C GLU A 25 3.47 -11.44 -20.47
N ALA A 26 3.75 -10.40 -19.70
CA ALA A 26 3.66 -10.45 -18.24
C ALA A 26 2.23 -10.78 -17.79
N GLN A 27 1.22 -10.12 -18.35
CA GLN A 27 -0.19 -10.40 -18.06
C GLN A 27 -0.59 -11.85 -18.46
N ARG A 28 -0.10 -12.36 -19.60
CA ARG A 28 -0.36 -13.75 -20.02
C ARG A 28 0.28 -14.76 -19.07
N LYS A 29 1.50 -14.50 -18.58
CA LYS A 29 2.17 -15.34 -17.58
C LYS A 29 1.39 -15.36 -16.26
N THR A 30 0.93 -14.21 -15.78
CA THR A 30 0.11 -14.11 -14.57
C THR A 30 -1.22 -14.83 -14.72
N LYS A 31 -1.93 -14.66 -15.86
CA LYS A 31 -3.18 -15.39 -16.13
C LYS A 31 -2.97 -16.90 -16.18
N ARG A 32 -1.92 -17.39 -16.86
CA ARG A 32 -1.60 -18.84 -16.88
C ARG A 32 -1.28 -19.37 -15.49
N ARG A 33 -0.51 -18.65 -14.67
CA ARG A 33 -0.20 -19.04 -13.27
C ARG A 33 -1.48 -19.14 -12.45
N ASN A 34 -2.37 -18.18 -12.56
CA ASN A 34 -3.64 -18.17 -11.83
C ASN A 34 -4.59 -19.29 -12.30
N THR A 35 -4.59 -19.64 -13.60
CA THR A 35 -5.37 -20.77 -14.14
C THR A 35 -4.84 -22.11 -13.65
N VAL A 36 -3.52 -22.27 -13.55
CA VAL A 36 -2.89 -23.50 -13.00
C VAL A 36 -3.20 -23.65 -11.52
N ILE A 37 -3.16 -22.55 -10.72
CA ILE A 37 -3.51 -22.55 -9.31
C ILE A 37 -5.01 -22.90 -9.12
N ALA A 38 -5.91 -22.36 -9.95
CA ALA A 38 -7.33 -22.68 -9.89
C ALA A 38 -7.62 -24.15 -10.25
N ALA A 39 -6.91 -24.71 -11.21
CA ALA A 39 -7.04 -26.11 -11.60
C ALA A 39 -6.52 -27.08 -10.52
N SER A 40 -5.43 -26.73 -9.83
CA SER A 40 -4.90 -27.55 -8.72
C SER A 40 -5.80 -27.52 -7.48
N LEU A 41 -6.47 -26.38 -7.20
CA LEU A 41 -7.47 -26.29 -6.11
C LEU A 41 -8.73 -27.14 -6.37
N ALA A 42 -9.17 -27.27 -7.62
CA ALA A 42 -10.34 -28.09 -7.97
C ALA A 42 -10.08 -29.60 -7.76
N VAL A 43 -8.84 -30.07 -7.94
CA VAL A 43 -8.47 -31.48 -7.71
C VAL A 43 -8.37 -31.82 -6.23
N VAL A 44 -7.98 -30.88 -5.37
CA VAL A 44 -7.90 -31.08 -3.91
C VAL A 44 -9.29 -31.14 -3.26
N LEU A 45 -10.28 -30.41 -3.78
CA LEU A 45 -11.65 -30.43 -3.28
C LEU A 45 -12.41 -31.73 -3.60
N ALA A 46 -12.05 -32.44 -4.68
CA ALA A 46 -12.67 -33.72 -5.04
C ALA A 46 -12.14 -34.92 -4.20
N ALA A 47 -10.92 -34.81 -3.65
CA ALA A 47 -10.32 -35.87 -2.82
C ALA A 47 -10.50 -35.65 -1.29
N GLY A 48 -10.87 -34.46 -0.85
CA GLY A 48 -10.97 -34.08 0.57
C GLY A 48 -12.34 -34.33 1.21
N GLY A 49 -13.36 -34.68 0.44
CA GLY A 49 -14.74 -34.83 0.96
C GLY A 49 -14.99 -36.06 1.82
N ALA A 50 -14.09 -37.03 1.88
CA ALA A 50 -14.29 -38.29 2.62
C ALA A 50 -13.58 -38.36 3.97
N VAL A 51 -12.73 -37.40 4.32
CA VAL A 51 -11.96 -37.44 5.61
C VAL A 51 -12.51 -36.47 6.67
N TYR A 52 -13.44 -35.59 6.33
CA TYR A 52 -13.96 -34.56 7.24
C TYR A 52 -15.02 -35.09 8.26
N ALA A 53 -15.48 -36.32 8.12
CA ALA A 53 -16.54 -36.87 9.00
C ALA A 53 -16.05 -37.67 10.22
N SER A 54 -14.75 -37.82 10.45
CA SER A 54 -14.21 -38.72 11.49
C SER A 54 -13.29 -38.12 12.55
N VAL A 55 -13.13 -36.78 12.65
CA VAL A 55 -12.20 -36.14 13.61
C VAL A 55 -12.89 -35.19 14.61
N SER A 56 -14.19 -35.23 14.76
CA SER A 56 -14.91 -34.34 15.69
C SER A 56 -15.15 -34.92 17.11
N LEU A 57 -14.31 -35.85 17.57
CA LEU A 57 -14.40 -36.36 18.94
C LEU A 57 -13.00 -36.62 19.52
N LEU A 58 -12.24 -35.60 19.88
CA LEU A 58 -11.20 -35.64 20.93
C LEU A 58 -10.50 -34.27 21.08
N GLY A 59 -10.74 -33.61 22.23
CA GLY A 59 -9.73 -32.84 22.97
C GLY A 59 -9.54 -31.36 22.63
N ASP A 60 -10.02 -30.52 23.52
CA ASP A 60 -9.60 -29.16 23.80
C ASP A 60 -8.07 -28.98 23.73
N ASP A 61 -7.64 -28.06 22.87
CA ASP A 61 -6.55 -27.14 23.17
C ASP A 61 -6.71 -25.92 22.21
N ALA A 62 -7.16 -24.81 22.79
CA ALA A 62 -7.50 -23.59 22.10
C ALA A 62 -6.23 -22.84 21.65
N LYS A 63 -5.74 -23.15 20.46
CA LYS A 63 -4.86 -22.25 19.72
C LYS A 63 -5.76 -21.42 18.80
N SER A 64 -5.94 -20.15 19.11
CA SER A 64 -6.74 -19.21 18.34
C SER A 64 -6.25 -19.14 16.89
N THR A 65 -6.90 -19.89 16.01
CA THR A 65 -6.73 -19.77 14.57
C THR A 65 -7.50 -18.53 14.15
N GLU A 66 -6.80 -17.44 13.86
CA GLU A 66 -7.38 -16.24 13.26
C GLU A 66 -8.09 -16.65 11.96
N THR A 67 -9.40 -16.57 11.95
CA THR A 67 -10.19 -16.91 10.76
C THR A 67 -10.19 -15.70 9.86
N GLU A 68 -9.45 -15.76 8.77
CA GLU A 68 -9.49 -14.76 7.68
C GLU A 68 -10.91 -14.70 7.10
N THR A 69 -11.34 -13.48 6.70
CA THR A 69 -12.59 -13.31 5.95
C THR A 69 -12.42 -13.87 4.53
N ALA A 70 -13.52 -14.12 3.82
CA ALA A 70 -13.49 -14.62 2.44
C ALA A 70 -12.70 -13.73 1.46
N SER A 71 -12.42 -12.47 1.83
CA SER A 71 -11.58 -11.51 1.09
C SER A 71 -10.08 -11.59 1.46
N GLY A 72 -9.68 -12.45 2.41
CA GLY A 72 -8.32 -12.47 2.98
C GLY A 72 -8.03 -11.31 3.95
N GLU A 73 -8.97 -10.40 4.13
CA GLU A 73 -8.86 -9.28 5.08
C GLU A 73 -8.96 -9.80 6.53
N PRO A 74 -8.14 -9.27 7.47
CA PRO A 74 -8.17 -9.70 8.85
C PRO A 74 -9.52 -9.36 9.51
N LYS A 75 -10.00 -10.29 10.36
CA LYS A 75 -11.18 -10.02 11.19
C LYS A 75 -10.96 -8.76 12.03
N MET A 76 -12.05 -8.03 12.28
CA MET A 76 -12.01 -6.84 13.12
C MET A 76 -11.60 -7.22 14.55
N ALA A 77 -10.46 -6.72 15.00
CA ALA A 77 -9.84 -6.98 16.30
C ALA A 77 -9.55 -5.70 17.09
N ILE A 78 -9.98 -4.55 16.56
CA ILE A 78 -9.83 -3.26 17.22
C ILE A 78 -11.17 -2.69 17.66
N GLU A 79 -11.16 -1.70 18.55
CA GLU A 79 -12.33 -0.91 18.85
C GLU A 79 -12.56 0.13 17.75
N ALA A 80 -13.70 0.01 17.05
CA ALA A 80 -14.04 0.83 15.89
C ALA A 80 -14.23 2.34 16.17
N LYS A 81 -14.27 2.74 17.44
CA LYS A 81 -14.34 4.15 17.86
C LYS A 81 -13.06 4.63 18.55
N GLY A 82 -12.03 3.80 18.59
CA GLY A 82 -10.76 4.13 19.23
C GLY A 82 -9.87 5.01 18.39
N THR A 83 -8.93 5.67 19.05
CA THR A 83 -7.79 6.33 18.43
C THR A 83 -6.57 5.46 18.62
N TYR A 84 -5.75 5.33 17.58
CA TYR A 84 -4.57 4.46 17.59
C TYR A 84 -3.35 5.24 17.11
N ASP A 85 -2.20 4.97 17.72
CA ASP A 85 -0.92 5.48 17.25
C ASP A 85 -0.17 4.38 16.48
N PHE A 86 0.11 4.62 15.19
CA PHE A 86 0.99 3.82 14.36
C PHE A 86 2.39 4.45 14.42
N ALA A 87 3.25 3.87 15.24
CA ALA A 87 4.60 4.34 15.45
C ALA A 87 5.59 3.62 14.55
N LEU A 88 6.31 4.38 13.74
CA LEU A 88 7.36 3.94 12.84
C LEU A 88 8.72 4.40 13.40
N LYS A 89 9.55 3.47 13.83
CA LYS A 89 10.96 3.73 14.08
C LYS A 89 11.70 3.57 12.77
N THR A 90 12.30 4.65 12.27
CA THR A 90 13.07 4.63 11.03
C THR A 90 14.52 5.06 11.26
N ASN A 91 15.40 4.72 10.33
CA ASN A 91 16.80 5.21 10.33
C ASN A 91 16.91 6.74 10.19
N GLU A 92 15.81 7.43 9.81
CA GLU A 92 15.76 8.89 9.64
C GLU A 92 15.05 9.61 10.80
N GLY A 93 14.59 8.87 11.81
CA GLY A 93 13.87 9.34 12.98
C GLY A 93 12.55 8.62 13.18
N GLU A 94 11.90 8.92 14.29
CA GLU A 94 10.60 8.35 14.62
C GLU A 94 9.48 9.16 13.96
N VAL A 95 8.45 8.44 13.48
CA VAL A 95 7.25 9.02 12.89
C VAL A 95 6.06 8.38 13.57
N THR A 96 5.30 9.16 14.34
CA THR A 96 4.06 8.70 14.95
C THR A 96 2.86 9.20 14.15
N ILE A 97 1.99 8.28 13.74
CA ILE A 97 0.79 8.55 12.96
C ILE A 97 -0.41 8.27 13.83
N THR A 98 -1.15 9.30 14.21
CA THR A 98 -2.42 9.14 14.93
C THR A 98 -3.51 8.79 13.94
N MET A 99 -4.19 7.66 14.14
CA MET A 99 -5.26 7.10 13.31
C MET A 99 -6.59 7.13 14.05
N ASP A 100 -7.68 7.47 13.34
CA ASP A 100 -9.05 7.50 13.88
C ASP A 100 -9.85 6.31 13.33
N ALA A 101 -10.03 5.28 14.16
CA ALA A 101 -10.77 4.08 13.79
C ALA A 101 -12.27 4.34 13.58
N ALA A 102 -12.85 5.42 14.10
CA ALA A 102 -14.23 5.77 13.81
C ALA A 102 -14.44 6.18 12.33
N LYS A 103 -13.40 6.67 11.68
CA LYS A 103 -13.43 7.11 10.27
C LYS A 103 -12.89 6.06 9.31
N THR A 104 -11.92 5.26 9.76
CA THR A 104 -11.22 4.28 8.91
C THR A 104 -11.00 2.95 9.65
N PRO A 105 -12.08 2.30 10.14
CA PRO A 105 -11.96 1.12 11.00
C PRO A 105 -11.23 -0.05 10.32
N ARG A 106 -11.50 -0.31 9.04
CA ARG A 106 -10.87 -1.43 8.32
C ARG A 106 -9.40 -1.17 8.04
N THR A 107 -9.06 0.08 7.69
CA THR A 107 -7.67 0.49 7.50
C THR A 107 -6.87 0.37 8.79
N VAL A 108 -7.38 0.89 9.91
CA VAL A 108 -6.71 0.82 11.22
C VAL A 108 -6.56 -0.64 11.67
N ASN A 109 -7.60 -1.47 11.50
CA ASN A 109 -7.56 -2.90 11.82
C ASN A 109 -6.49 -3.64 11.00
N SER A 110 -6.43 -3.38 9.70
CA SER A 110 -5.43 -3.97 8.80
C SER A 110 -4.01 -3.57 9.21
N PHE A 111 -3.78 -2.28 9.50
CA PHE A 111 -2.46 -1.80 9.92
C PHE A 111 -2.04 -2.38 11.28
N LYS A 112 -2.97 -2.52 12.23
CA LYS A 112 -2.69 -3.20 13.51
C LYS A 112 -2.29 -4.64 13.28
N HIS A 113 -3.07 -5.40 12.52
CA HIS A 113 -2.78 -6.78 12.18
C HIS A 113 -1.41 -6.96 11.50
N LEU A 114 -1.10 -6.10 10.53
CA LEU A 114 0.19 -6.14 9.81
C LEU A 114 1.35 -5.76 10.73
N ALA A 115 1.20 -4.75 11.60
CA ALA A 115 2.23 -4.36 12.55
C ALA A 115 2.48 -5.46 13.59
N ASP A 116 1.43 -6.09 14.12
CA ASP A 116 1.54 -7.22 15.05
C ASP A 116 2.30 -8.42 14.42
N LYS A 117 2.15 -8.61 13.12
CA LYS A 117 2.91 -9.60 12.32
C LYS A 117 4.31 -9.12 11.89
N LYS A 118 4.74 -7.93 12.32
CA LYS A 118 6.04 -7.32 11.94
C LYS A 118 6.20 -7.15 10.42
N TYR A 119 5.08 -7.02 9.71
CA TYR A 119 5.04 -6.95 8.25
C TYR A 119 5.82 -5.75 7.69
N PHE A 120 5.84 -4.64 8.41
CA PHE A 120 6.54 -3.42 8.00
C PHE A 120 8.01 -3.38 8.45
N ASP A 121 8.44 -4.28 9.35
CA ASP A 121 9.80 -4.26 9.90
C ASP A 121 10.82 -4.58 8.81
N GLY A 122 11.86 -3.77 8.72
CA GLY A 122 12.92 -3.89 7.71
C GLY A 122 12.52 -3.39 6.31
N THR A 123 11.28 -2.90 6.11
CA THR A 123 10.82 -2.44 4.80
C THR A 123 11.31 -1.04 4.45
N LYS A 124 11.47 -0.76 3.15
CA LYS A 124 11.94 0.54 2.65
C LYS A 124 10.77 1.39 2.16
N CYS A 125 10.88 2.70 2.34
CA CYS A 125 10.05 3.64 1.60
C CYS A 125 10.64 3.79 0.20
N HIS A 126 9.98 3.19 -0.78
CA HIS A 126 10.53 2.93 -2.11
C HIS A 126 10.36 4.09 -3.10
N ARG A 127 9.49 5.07 -2.80
CA ARG A 127 9.20 6.18 -3.72
C ARG A 127 9.08 7.51 -2.98
N LEU A 128 9.71 8.52 -3.52
CA LEU A 128 9.60 9.92 -3.10
C LEU A 128 9.22 10.76 -4.30
N THR A 129 8.23 11.66 -4.13
CA THR A 129 7.92 12.67 -5.14
C THR A 129 8.26 14.06 -4.61
N THR A 130 8.91 14.89 -5.42
CA THR A 130 9.39 16.23 -5.08
C THR A 130 8.92 17.31 -6.05
N ALA A 131 8.06 16.93 -7.01
CA ALA A 131 7.45 17.83 -7.99
C ALA A 131 5.98 17.45 -8.22
N GLY A 132 5.11 18.44 -8.32
CA GLY A 132 3.67 18.28 -8.50
C GLY A 132 2.94 17.83 -7.23
N ILE A 133 3.35 16.71 -6.65
CA ILE A 133 2.92 16.21 -5.34
C ILE A 133 4.15 15.91 -4.47
N PHE A 134 3.99 15.90 -3.16
CA PHE A 134 5.09 15.84 -2.20
C PHE A 134 4.80 14.73 -1.18
N VAL A 135 5.12 13.49 -1.55
CA VAL A 135 4.83 12.30 -0.75
C VAL A 135 6.03 11.36 -0.66
N LEU A 136 6.16 10.70 0.48
CA LEU A 136 7.04 9.56 0.70
C LEU A 136 6.17 8.31 0.81
N GLN A 137 6.32 7.34 -0.09
CA GLN A 137 5.51 6.12 -0.14
C GLN A 137 6.27 4.93 0.43
N CYS A 138 5.61 4.19 1.33
CA CYS A 138 6.14 3.07 2.09
C CYS A 138 5.14 1.90 2.09
N GLY A 139 5.46 0.82 2.84
CA GLY A 139 4.51 -0.27 3.11
C GLY A 139 4.50 -1.40 2.09
N ASP A 140 5.47 -1.42 1.17
CA ASP A 140 5.74 -2.55 0.29
C ASP A 140 6.96 -3.33 0.82
N PRO A 141 6.80 -4.58 1.29
CA PRO A 141 7.93 -5.36 1.79
C PRO A 141 8.97 -5.70 0.72
N GLU A 142 8.57 -5.74 -0.54
CA GLU A 142 9.48 -5.99 -1.66
C GLU A 142 10.18 -4.71 -2.15
N GLY A 143 9.68 -3.52 -1.76
CA GLY A 143 10.22 -2.23 -2.17
C GLY A 143 10.12 -1.94 -3.66
N THR A 144 9.26 -2.64 -4.38
CA THR A 144 9.05 -2.54 -5.83
C THR A 144 7.93 -1.59 -6.22
N GLY A 145 7.08 -1.22 -5.26
CA GLY A 145 5.81 -0.51 -5.45
C GLY A 145 4.67 -1.40 -5.91
N MET A 146 4.88 -2.72 -6.01
CA MET A 146 3.87 -3.69 -6.47
C MET A 146 3.52 -4.74 -5.42
N GLY A 147 4.26 -4.80 -4.32
CA GLY A 147 4.01 -5.72 -3.21
C GLY A 147 2.82 -5.31 -2.35
N GLY A 148 2.29 -6.27 -1.60
CA GLY A 148 1.14 -6.06 -0.72
C GLY A 148 0.88 -7.27 0.17
N PRO A 149 -0.12 -7.19 1.07
CA PRO A 149 -0.36 -8.20 2.11
C PRO A 149 -1.08 -9.45 1.60
N GLY A 150 -1.40 -9.54 0.31
CA GLY A 150 -2.16 -10.64 -0.28
C GLY A 150 -3.68 -10.41 -0.27
N TYR A 151 -4.15 -9.32 0.27
CA TYR A 151 -5.56 -8.90 0.28
C TYR A 151 -5.69 -7.39 0.01
N THR A 152 -6.90 -6.93 -0.23
CA THR A 152 -7.22 -5.50 -0.35
C THR A 152 -8.31 -5.12 0.65
N ILE A 153 -8.35 -3.84 1.01
CA ILE A 153 -9.39 -3.23 1.84
C ILE A 153 -10.14 -2.17 1.04
N PRO A 154 -11.43 -1.94 1.31
CA PRO A 154 -12.20 -0.90 0.65
C PRO A 154 -11.67 0.49 0.99
N ASP A 155 -12.00 1.45 0.13
CA ASP A 155 -11.73 2.85 0.41
C ASP A 155 -12.65 3.34 1.54
N GLU A 156 -12.10 4.17 2.44
CA GLU A 156 -12.80 4.75 3.57
C GLU A 156 -12.56 6.27 3.60
N ASN A 157 -13.49 7.03 4.17
CA ASN A 157 -13.29 8.45 4.51
C ASN A 157 -12.86 9.37 3.35
N LEU A 158 -13.27 9.07 2.11
CA LEU A 158 -12.81 9.78 0.90
C LEU A 158 -13.27 11.25 0.84
N ASP A 159 -14.34 11.59 1.54
CA ASP A 159 -14.93 12.93 1.63
C ASP A 159 -14.33 13.83 2.73
N ALA A 160 -13.43 13.25 3.57
CA ALA A 160 -12.82 13.95 4.70
C ALA A 160 -12.05 15.23 4.31
N LEU A 161 -11.55 15.29 3.09
CA LEU A 161 -10.77 16.43 2.59
C LEU A 161 -11.61 17.46 1.83
N GLY A 162 -12.94 17.31 1.89
CA GLY A 162 -13.90 18.20 1.26
C GLY A 162 -14.17 17.90 -0.21
N LYS A 163 -14.90 18.81 -0.86
CA LYS A 163 -15.28 18.65 -2.27
C LYS A 163 -14.09 18.97 -3.19
N PRO A 164 -13.95 18.23 -4.30
CA PRO A 164 -12.95 18.54 -5.31
C PRO A 164 -13.11 19.94 -5.89
N GLY A 165 -12.01 20.61 -6.16
CA GLY A 165 -11.98 21.85 -6.90
C GLY A 165 -12.35 21.66 -8.39
N ALA A 166 -12.27 22.74 -9.17
CA ALA A 166 -12.53 22.70 -10.61
C ALA A 166 -11.55 21.79 -11.39
N ASP A 167 -10.38 21.51 -10.80
CA ASP A 167 -9.36 20.58 -11.32
C ASP A 167 -9.62 19.11 -10.93
N GLY A 168 -10.75 18.80 -10.31
CA GLY A 168 -11.12 17.47 -9.85
C GLY A 168 -10.27 16.95 -8.67
N LYS A 169 -9.52 17.83 -8.00
CA LYS A 169 -8.58 17.46 -6.93
C LYS A 169 -8.97 18.06 -5.59
N VAL A 170 -8.54 17.38 -4.52
CA VAL A 170 -8.58 17.89 -3.14
C VAL A 170 -7.15 18.11 -2.64
N THR A 171 -6.98 18.89 -1.60
CA THR A 171 -5.67 19.13 -1.00
C THR A 171 -5.44 18.20 0.18
N TYR A 172 -4.50 17.28 0.02
CA TYR A 172 -3.92 16.52 1.13
C TYR A 172 -2.87 17.42 1.81
N LYS A 173 -3.17 17.90 3.00
CA LYS A 173 -2.29 18.79 3.76
C LYS A 173 -1.02 18.08 4.20
N ALA A 174 0.07 18.84 4.39
CA ALA A 174 1.27 18.32 5.03
C ALA A 174 0.93 17.68 6.39
N GLY A 175 1.44 16.48 6.65
CA GLY A 175 1.09 15.66 7.80
C GLY A 175 -0.01 14.64 7.56
N THR A 176 -0.77 14.71 6.46
CA THR A 176 -1.76 13.67 6.12
C THR A 176 -1.06 12.36 5.76
N VAL A 177 -1.61 11.24 6.22
CA VAL A 177 -1.23 9.90 5.78
C VAL A 177 -2.43 9.26 5.07
N ALA A 178 -2.18 8.72 3.88
CA ALA A 178 -3.24 8.09 3.10
C ALA A 178 -2.80 6.77 2.46
N MET A 179 -3.78 5.90 2.19
CA MET A 179 -3.56 4.64 1.50
C MET A 179 -3.13 4.88 0.06
N ALA A 180 -2.12 4.16 -0.39
CA ALA A 180 -1.86 4.01 -1.81
C ALA A 180 -2.79 2.94 -2.40
N ASN A 181 -3.19 3.13 -3.67
CA ASN A 181 -3.99 2.18 -4.42
C ASN A 181 -3.52 2.10 -5.88
N THR A 182 -4.10 1.21 -6.67
CA THR A 182 -3.74 1.01 -8.09
C THR A 182 -4.43 1.99 -9.04
N GLY A 183 -5.11 3.02 -8.52
CA GLY A 183 -5.97 3.92 -9.28
C GLY A 183 -7.38 3.37 -9.48
N GLN A 184 -7.71 2.22 -8.91
CA GLN A 184 -9.04 1.62 -8.90
C GLN A 184 -9.60 1.61 -7.48
N PRO A 185 -10.91 1.79 -7.28
CA PRO A 185 -11.54 1.72 -5.97
C PRO A 185 -11.31 0.36 -5.28
N GLY A 186 -11.15 0.38 -3.96
CA GLY A 186 -11.05 -0.83 -3.14
C GLY A 186 -9.78 -1.65 -3.39
N THR A 187 -8.70 -1.04 -3.87
CA THR A 187 -7.43 -1.72 -4.13
C THR A 187 -6.31 -1.34 -3.16
N GLY A 188 -6.65 -0.68 -2.04
CA GLY A 188 -5.73 -0.44 -0.93
C GLY A 188 -5.26 -1.77 -0.32
N GLY A 189 -3.97 -1.89 -0.03
CA GLY A 189 -3.37 -3.07 0.61
C GLY A 189 -2.60 -2.68 1.87
N SER A 190 -1.28 -2.71 1.79
CA SER A 190 -0.38 -2.27 2.87
C SER A 190 0.38 -0.99 2.54
N GLN A 191 0.39 -0.56 1.29
CA GLN A 191 1.14 0.62 0.91
C GLN A 191 0.40 1.90 1.31
N PHE A 192 1.16 2.87 1.80
CA PHE A 192 0.67 4.17 2.24
C PHE A 192 1.68 5.26 1.89
N PHE A 193 1.23 6.50 1.90
CA PHE A 193 2.12 7.64 1.68
C PHE A 193 1.96 8.72 2.75
N LEU A 194 3.08 9.32 3.06
CA LEU A 194 3.27 10.40 4.02
C LEU A 194 3.36 11.71 3.25
N VAL A 195 2.40 12.59 3.42
CA VAL A 195 2.38 13.91 2.75
C VAL A 195 3.25 14.87 3.53
N TYR A 196 4.39 15.29 2.99
CA TYR A 196 5.32 16.18 3.69
C TYR A 196 5.21 17.67 3.30
N LYS A 197 4.43 17.97 2.26
CA LYS A 197 4.03 19.31 1.82
C LYS A 197 2.67 19.21 1.13
N ASP A 198 1.83 20.26 1.25
CA ASP A 198 0.50 20.28 0.64
C ASP A 198 0.52 19.76 -0.79
N SER A 199 -0.32 18.78 -1.09
CA SER A 199 -0.35 18.07 -2.36
C SER A 199 -1.78 17.96 -2.89
N LYS A 200 -1.98 18.33 -4.14
CA LYS A 200 -3.28 18.20 -4.80
C LYS A 200 -3.38 16.86 -5.53
N LEU A 201 -4.30 16.01 -5.10
CA LEU A 201 -4.54 14.68 -5.64
C LEU A 201 -6.04 14.46 -5.88
N PRO A 202 -6.45 13.54 -6.77
CA PRO A 202 -7.83 13.07 -6.83
C PRO A 202 -8.30 12.54 -5.47
N PRO A 203 -9.59 12.69 -5.10
CA PRO A 203 -10.14 12.24 -3.81
C PRO A 203 -10.42 10.72 -3.79
N GLN A 204 -9.42 9.92 -4.10
CA GLN A 204 -9.54 8.46 -4.22
C GLN A 204 -8.58 7.70 -3.29
N TYR A 205 -7.87 8.41 -2.43
CA TYR A 205 -6.91 7.83 -1.50
C TYR A 205 -7.43 8.00 -0.08
N THR A 206 -7.74 6.90 0.61
CA THR A 206 -8.24 6.90 1.99
C THR A 206 -7.32 7.67 2.93
N PRO A 207 -7.68 8.87 3.42
CA PRO A 207 -6.89 9.56 4.44
C PRO A 207 -7.20 8.92 5.79
N PHE A 208 -6.24 8.25 6.41
CA PHE A 208 -6.46 7.46 7.61
C PHE A 208 -5.68 7.92 8.84
N GLY A 209 -4.75 8.86 8.70
CA GLY A 209 -3.95 9.31 9.82
C GLY A 209 -3.31 10.67 9.64
N THR A 210 -2.74 11.16 10.74
CA THR A 210 -1.99 12.42 10.80
C THR A 210 -0.65 12.18 11.48
N ILE A 211 0.42 12.65 10.85
CA ILE A 211 1.80 12.56 11.36
C ILE A 211 2.00 13.58 12.49
N ASP A 212 2.70 13.21 13.53
CA ASP A 212 3.14 14.12 14.58
C ASP A 212 4.17 15.16 14.07
N ALA A 213 4.39 16.24 14.82
CA ALA A 213 5.26 17.34 14.39
C ALA A 213 6.73 16.92 14.21
N ALA A 214 7.21 15.97 15.01
CA ALA A 214 8.58 15.48 14.93
C ALA A 214 8.78 14.60 13.70
N GLY A 215 7.87 13.67 13.47
CA GLY A 215 7.83 12.80 12.30
C GLY A 215 7.69 13.58 11.00
N LEU A 216 6.83 14.61 10.98
CA LEU A 216 6.70 15.45 9.79
C LEU A 216 8.03 16.14 9.43
N LYS A 217 8.77 16.64 10.43
CA LYS A 217 10.11 17.24 10.21
C LYS A 217 11.10 16.19 9.66
N ALA A 218 11.05 14.94 10.14
CA ALA A 218 11.89 13.86 9.63
C ALA A 218 11.59 13.57 8.16
N VAL A 219 10.31 13.42 7.79
CA VAL A 219 9.90 13.19 6.39
C VAL A 219 10.23 14.39 5.50
N GLN A 220 10.09 15.62 5.98
CA GLN A 220 10.48 16.84 5.25
C GLN A 220 11.98 16.89 4.96
N LYS A 221 12.85 16.45 5.88
CA LYS A 221 14.31 16.33 5.64
C LYS A 221 14.61 15.33 4.51
N VAL A 222 13.89 14.21 4.47
CA VAL A 222 14.00 13.24 3.36
C VAL A 222 13.55 13.88 2.06
N GLY A 223 12.42 14.58 2.06
CA GLY A 223 11.91 15.32 0.90
C GLY A 223 12.89 16.37 0.36
N ALA A 224 13.56 17.10 1.26
CA ALA A 224 14.57 18.11 0.91
C ALA A 224 15.84 17.52 0.30
N ALA A 225 16.21 16.28 0.64
CA ALA A 225 17.34 15.57 0.03
C ALA A 225 17.07 15.19 -1.43
N GLY A 226 15.80 15.10 -1.83
CA GLY A 226 15.38 14.84 -3.21
C GLY A 226 15.25 13.37 -3.56
N ALA A 227 14.71 13.13 -4.76
CA ALA A 227 14.54 11.81 -5.34
C ALA A 227 15.67 11.50 -6.35
N GLU A 228 15.96 10.21 -6.51
CA GLU A 228 16.87 9.74 -7.57
C GLU A 228 16.27 9.97 -8.96
N GLY A 229 17.11 9.94 -10.00
CA GLY A 229 16.67 10.09 -11.39
C GLY A 229 16.38 11.51 -11.85
N GLY A 230 16.43 12.54 -10.98
CA GLY A 230 16.40 13.96 -11.34
C GLY A 230 15.08 14.51 -11.88
N GLN A 231 14.02 13.69 -11.99
CA GLN A 231 12.70 14.07 -12.53
C GLN A 231 11.65 14.34 -11.46
N GLY A 232 12.04 14.38 -10.19
CA GLY A 232 11.13 14.66 -9.09
C GLY A 232 10.23 13.49 -8.66
N ASP A 233 10.44 12.29 -9.19
CA ASP A 233 9.77 11.04 -8.81
C ASP A 233 10.76 9.88 -8.93
N GLY A 234 11.02 9.18 -7.83
CA GLY A 234 11.97 8.08 -7.79
C GLY A 234 12.23 7.59 -6.36
N ALA A 235 13.25 6.76 -6.18
CA ALA A 235 13.67 6.40 -4.83
C ALA A 235 14.20 7.63 -4.07
N PRO A 236 14.01 7.73 -2.74
CA PRO A 236 14.59 8.82 -1.98
C PRO A 236 16.13 8.74 -2.03
N LYS A 237 16.80 9.84 -2.36
CA LYS A 237 18.28 9.93 -2.32
C LYS A 237 18.83 9.62 -0.93
N LYS A 238 18.04 9.90 0.09
CA LYS A 238 18.28 9.52 1.47
C LYS A 238 17.39 8.31 1.78
N PRO A 239 17.90 7.06 1.70
CA PRO A 239 17.09 5.87 1.87
C PRO A 239 16.42 5.84 3.25
N VAL A 240 15.13 5.55 3.27
CA VAL A 240 14.35 5.41 4.50
C VAL A 240 13.98 3.95 4.69
N THR A 241 14.33 3.40 5.84
CA THR A 241 13.98 2.03 6.26
C THR A 241 13.16 2.10 7.54
N ILE A 242 12.02 1.43 7.57
CA ILE A 242 11.22 1.22 8.78
C ILE A 242 11.89 0.07 9.54
N GLU A 243 12.59 0.39 10.63
CA GLU A 243 13.27 -0.61 11.47
C GLU A 243 12.26 -1.41 12.30
N LYS A 244 11.21 -0.74 12.75
CA LYS A 244 10.12 -1.34 13.53
C LYS A 244 8.84 -0.53 13.36
N ALA A 245 7.72 -1.23 13.31
CA ALA A 245 6.38 -0.64 13.28
C ALA A 245 5.51 -1.26 14.39
N THR A 246 4.75 -0.41 15.10
CA THR A 246 3.79 -0.85 16.11
C THR A 246 2.50 -0.06 16.03
N VAL A 247 1.37 -0.69 16.34
CA VAL A 247 0.08 -0.01 16.48
C VAL A 247 -0.44 -0.26 17.90
N SER A 248 -0.71 0.80 18.62
CA SER A 248 -1.26 0.77 19.98
C SER A 248 -2.47 1.68 20.12
N ALA A 249 -3.43 1.30 20.96
CA ALA A 249 -4.51 2.21 21.38
C ALA A 249 -3.91 3.42 22.11
N LYS A 250 -4.50 4.59 21.89
CA LYS A 250 -4.11 5.86 22.49
C LYS A 250 -4.95 6.15 23.72
#